data_2d31cf129f6be30922aa05955d07b79d
#
_entry.id   2d31cf129f6be30922aa05955d07b79d
#
_cell.length_a   1.000
_cell.length_b   1.000
_cell.length_c   1.000
_cell.angle_alpha   90.00
_cell.angle_beta   90.00
_cell.angle_gamma   90.00
#
_symmetry.space_group_name_H-M   'P 1'
#
loop_
_entity.id
_entity.type
_entity.pdbx_description
1 polymer ?
#
loop_
_entity_poly.entity_id
_entity_poly.type
_entity_poly.pdbx_seq_one_letter_code
_entity_poly.pdbx_strand_id
1 'polypeptide(L)'
;LGGGFDRAIVPISAGVLVALFAVKARGTHRMAALFGPITGAWFLVLGGLGVLHISDDWSILRAFLPWYGVQFLLEDGLVGFVILGSVFLAVTGAEALYADMGHFGKAPIRAAWLWFVLPCLALNYLGQGANVLAHPDARLNPFWHMVPEIAYWPVLVLATAAAVIASQAVITGAFSMTQQAVQLGLFPRIDIRR
;
A
#
# COMPACT_ATOMS: atom_id res chain seq x y z
N LEU A 1 6.79 -6.97 20.92
CA LEU A 1 6.23 -8.32 20.90
C LEU A 1 7.38 -9.27 20.67
N GLY A 2 7.76 -10.03 21.75
CA GLY A 2 9.01 -10.76 21.84
C GLY A 2 9.17 -11.90 20.83
N GLY A 3 10.41 -12.32 20.65
CA GLY A 3 10.94 -13.32 19.69
C GLY A 3 10.34 -14.72 19.64
N GLY A 4 9.17 -14.95 20.22
CA GLY A 4 8.38 -16.18 20.06
C GLY A 4 7.49 -16.19 18.83
N PHE A 5 7.10 -15.02 18.32
CA PHE A 5 6.21 -14.89 17.15
C PHE A 5 6.94 -14.95 15.82
N ASP A 6 8.25 -14.68 15.76
CA ASP A 6 9.01 -14.67 14.50
C ASP A 6 8.93 -16.01 13.77
N ARG A 7 8.93 -17.14 14.50
CA ARG A 7 8.77 -18.47 13.91
C ARG A 7 7.35 -18.75 13.38
N ALA A 8 6.35 -18.03 13.87
CA ALA A 8 4.96 -18.19 13.48
C ALA A 8 4.57 -17.29 12.28
N ILE A 9 5.35 -16.26 11.97
CA ILE A 9 5.04 -15.31 10.89
C ILE A 9 4.93 -16.02 9.53
N VAL A 10 5.90 -16.84 9.18
CA VAL A 10 5.90 -17.54 7.89
C VAL A 10 4.73 -18.52 7.75
N PRO A 11 4.46 -19.42 8.71
CA PRO A 11 3.32 -20.34 8.60
C PRO A 11 1.97 -19.62 8.66
N ILE A 12 1.84 -18.55 9.44
CA ILE A 12 0.61 -17.75 9.46
C ILE A 12 0.41 -17.05 8.12
N SER A 13 1.43 -16.41 7.55
CA SER A 13 1.36 -15.75 6.25
C SER A 13 1.03 -16.75 5.13
N ALA A 14 1.65 -17.92 5.14
CA ALA A 14 1.33 -18.98 4.20
C ALA A 14 -0.12 -19.48 4.35
N GLY A 15 -0.59 -19.66 5.59
CA GLY A 15 -1.98 -20.03 5.89
C GLY A 15 -2.98 -18.98 5.38
N VAL A 16 -2.70 -17.71 5.59
CA VAL A 16 -3.53 -16.60 5.07
C VAL A 16 -3.55 -16.60 3.55
N LEU A 17 -2.41 -16.77 2.88
CA LEU A 17 -2.36 -16.87 1.41
C LEU A 17 -3.19 -18.05 0.89
N VAL A 18 -3.03 -19.23 1.46
CA VAL A 18 -3.81 -20.42 1.08
C VAL A 18 -5.31 -20.18 1.28
N ALA A 19 -5.71 -19.58 2.40
CA ALA A 19 -7.09 -19.22 2.67
C ALA A 19 -7.63 -18.21 1.64
N LEU A 20 -6.85 -17.20 1.26
CA LEU A 20 -7.21 -16.21 0.24
C LEU A 20 -7.45 -16.87 -1.13
N PHE A 21 -6.57 -17.78 -1.54
CA PHE A 21 -6.75 -18.53 -2.78
C PHE A 21 -7.98 -19.45 -2.74
N ALA A 22 -8.22 -20.13 -1.61
CA ALA A 22 -9.38 -20.99 -1.44
C ALA A 22 -10.72 -20.23 -1.46
N VAL A 23 -10.74 -19.03 -0.87
CA VAL A 23 -11.93 -18.14 -0.91
C VAL A 23 -12.17 -17.62 -2.32
N LYS A 24 -11.11 -17.26 -3.06
CA LYS A 24 -11.22 -16.82 -4.45
C LYS A 24 -11.87 -17.88 -5.35
N ALA A 25 -11.51 -19.16 -5.14
CA ALA A 25 -12.05 -20.28 -5.92
C ALA A 25 -13.58 -20.49 -5.74
N ARG A 26 -14.18 -19.93 -4.65
CA ARG A 26 -15.61 -20.09 -4.34
C ARG A 26 -16.51 -18.93 -4.81
N GLY A 27 -15.97 -17.94 -5.52
CA GLY A 27 -16.71 -16.80 -6.06
C GLY A 27 -16.79 -15.61 -5.08
N THR A 28 -16.22 -14.47 -5.52
CA THR A 28 -16.03 -13.26 -4.69
C THR A 28 -17.12 -12.21 -4.86
N HIS A 29 -18.20 -12.47 -5.60
CA HIS A 29 -19.18 -11.45 -6.00
C HIS A 29 -19.81 -10.70 -4.80
N ARG A 30 -20.13 -11.38 -3.70
CA ARG A 30 -20.67 -10.73 -2.50
C ARG A 30 -19.63 -9.98 -1.68
N MET A 31 -18.38 -10.43 -1.71
CA MET A 31 -17.29 -9.78 -0.97
C MET A 31 -16.78 -8.53 -1.70
N ALA A 32 -16.89 -8.49 -3.02
CA ALA A 32 -16.47 -7.33 -3.83
C ALA A 32 -17.20 -6.03 -3.45
N ALA A 33 -18.46 -6.11 -3.03
CA ALA A 33 -19.24 -4.95 -2.57
C ALA A 33 -18.67 -4.30 -1.29
N LEU A 34 -17.96 -5.06 -0.46
CA LEU A 34 -17.33 -4.55 0.77
C LEU A 34 -15.93 -3.98 0.52
N PHE A 35 -15.29 -4.30 -0.61
CA PHE A 35 -13.93 -3.87 -0.89
C PHE A 35 -13.81 -2.35 -0.97
N GLY A 36 -14.73 -1.69 -1.66
CA GLY A 36 -14.75 -0.24 -1.77
C GLY A 36 -14.85 0.47 -0.41
N PRO A 37 -15.89 0.18 0.39
CA PRO A 37 -16.02 0.78 1.72
C PRO A 37 -14.83 0.52 2.66
N ILE A 38 -14.32 -0.72 2.71
CA ILE A 38 -13.17 -1.06 3.57
C ILE A 38 -11.91 -0.31 3.14
N THR A 39 -11.61 -0.31 1.84
CA THR A 39 -10.46 0.40 1.29
C THR A 39 -10.62 1.91 1.45
N GLY A 40 -11.84 2.44 1.24
CA GLY A 40 -12.15 3.84 1.48
C GLY A 40 -11.94 4.25 2.93
N ALA A 41 -12.43 3.46 3.88
CA ALA A 41 -12.20 3.68 5.30
C ALA A 41 -10.71 3.64 5.65
N TRP A 42 -9.95 2.71 5.05
CA TRP A 42 -8.51 2.63 5.23
C TRP A 42 -7.79 3.90 4.78
N PHE A 43 -8.09 4.44 3.58
CA PHE A 43 -7.51 5.69 3.11
C PHE A 43 -7.90 6.89 3.98
N LEU A 44 -9.13 6.94 4.49
CA LEU A 44 -9.56 7.98 5.43
C LEU A 44 -8.77 7.92 6.74
N VAL A 45 -8.49 6.74 7.27
CA VAL A 45 -7.64 6.56 8.45
C VAL A 45 -6.22 7.02 8.16
N LEU A 46 -5.64 6.63 7.02
CA LEU A 46 -4.31 7.07 6.60
C LEU A 46 -4.22 8.60 6.51
N GLY A 47 -5.16 9.22 5.79
CA GLY A 47 -5.20 10.68 5.64
C GLY A 47 -5.46 11.40 6.97
N GLY A 48 -6.38 10.88 7.78
CA GLY A 48 -6.72 11.46 9.09
C GLY A 48 -5.54 11.44 10.07
N LEU A 49 -4.87 10.29 10.22
CA LEU A 49 -3.65 10.20 11.03
C LEU A 49 -2.55 11.11 10.49
N GLY A 50 -2.42 11.19 9.15
CA GLY A 50 -1.46 12.10 8.52
C GLY A 50 -1.71 13.55 8.91
N VAL A 51 -2.95 14.03 8.79
CA VAL A 51 -3.31 15.41 9.16
C VAL A 51 -3.02 15.71 10.63
N LEU A 52 -3.33 14.77 11.52
CA LEU A 52 -3.13 14.95 12.95
C LEU A 52 -1.64 15.12 13.32
N HIS A 53 -0.75 14.40 12.61
CA HIS A 53 0.67 14.36 12.94
C HIS A 53 1.56 15.29 12.09
N ILE A 54 1.03 15.98 11.08
CA ILE A 54 1.78 17.03 10.36
C ILE A 54 2.20 18.15 11.31
N SER A 55 1.39 18.43 12.34
CA SER A 55 1.68 19.46 13.34
C SER A 55 2.81 19.09 14.31
N ASP A 56 3.24 17.84 14.36
CA ASP A 56 4.33 17.39 15.24
C ASP A 56 5.67 18.05 14.84
N ASP A 57 5.90 18.21 13.53
CA ASP A 57 7.04 18.97 13.01
C ASP A 57 6.72 19.61 11.64
N TRP A 58 6.50 20.92 11.64
CA TRP A 58 6.21 21.68 10.41
C TRP A 58 7.39 21.72 9.43
N SER A 59 8.59 21.36 9.84
CA SER A 59 9.74 21.33 8.95
C SER A 59 9.57 20.30 7.83
N ILE A 60 8.68 19.32 8.00
CA ILE A 60 8.33 18.32 6.95
C ILE A 60 7.84 18.98 5.65
N LEU A 61 7.26 20.17 5.71
CA LEU A 61 6.83 20.89 4.51
C LEU A 61 7.99 21.27 3.57
N ARG A 62 9.22 21.26 4.07
CA ARG A 62 10.42 21.42 3.23
C ARG A 62 10.59 20.27 2.24
N ALA A 63 9.96 19.11 2.49
CA ALA A 63 9.94 17.98 1.56
C ALA A 63 9.32 18.31 0.19
N PHE A 64 8.50 19.36 0.09
CA PHE A 64 8.01 19.87 -1.20
C PHE A 64 9.08 20.57 -2.05
N LEU A 65 10.22 20.92 -1.45
CA LEU A 65 11.33 21.52 -2.16
C LEU A 65 12.26 20.44 -2.72
N PRO A 66 12.33 20.26 -4.05
CA PRO A 66 13.13 19.19 -4.67
C PRO A 66 14.62 19.31 -4.37
N TRP A 67 15.07 20.49 -3.98
CA TRP A 67 16.45 20.75 -3.62
C TRP A 67 16.99 19.83 -2.52
N TYR A 68 16.20 19.58 -1.48
CA TYR A 68 16.62 18.70 -0.39
C TYR A 68 16.82 17.26 -0.86
N GLY A 69 16.01 16.77 -1.78
CA GLY A 69 16.20 15.45 -2.41
C GLY A 69 17.45 15.38 -3.25
N VAL A 70 17.74 16.44 -4.04
CA VAL A 70 18.97 16.52 -4.85
C VAL A 70 20.19 16.58 -3.94
N GLN A 71 20.16 17.41 -2.89
CA GLN A 71 21.27 17.53 -1.92
C GLN A 71 21.53 16.19 -1.24
N PHE A 72 20.52 15.49 -0.77
CA PHE A 72 20.65 14.17 -0.17
C PHE A 72 21.32 13.16 -1.13
N LEU A 73 20.93 13.13 -2.41
CA LEU A 73 21.56 12.24 -3.39
C LEU A 73 23.02 12.57 -3.68
N LEU A 74 23.38 13.87 -3.62
CA LEU A 74 24.77 14.31 -3.83
C LEU A 74 25.67 14.06 -2.62
N GLU A 75 25.12 14.20 -1.40
CA GLU A 75 25.86 14.04 -0.16
C GLU A 75 26.04 12.57 0.21
N ASP A 76 24.99 11.76 0.10
CA ASP A 76 24.97 10.36 0.53
C ASP A 76 25.25 9.33 -0.58
N GLY A 77 25.46 9.76 -1.81
CA GLY A 77 25.93 8.96 -2.93
C GLY A 77 25.24 7.59 -3.07
N LEU A 78 25.96 6.51 -2.78
CA LEU A 78 25.44 5.14 -2.94
C LEU A 78 24.25 4.85 -2.01
N VAL A 79 24.27 5.36 -0.78
CA VAL A 79 23.17 5.18 0.19
C VAL A 79 21.93 5.90 -0.32
N GLY A 80 22.07 7.13 -0.80
CA GLY A 80 20.99 7.88 -1.42
C GLY A 80 20.38 7.15 -2.62
N PHE A 81 21.21 6.52 -3.45
CA PHE A 81 20.72 5.71 -4.59
C PHE A 81 19.93 4.47 -4.16
N VAL A 82 20.38 3.75 -3.12
CA VAL A 82 19.65 2.59 -2.57
C VAL A 82 18.30 3.02 -1.98
N ILE A 83 18.29 4.15 -1.25
CA ILE A 83 17.05 4.70 -0.70
C ILE A 83 16.10 5.12 -1.82
N LEU A 84 16.60 5.76 -2.88
CA LEU A 84 15.80 6.10 -4.06
C LEU A 84 15.17 4.86 -4.70
N GLY A 85 15.91 3.74 -4.77
CA GLY A 85 15.38 2.45 -5.22
C GLY A 85 14.24 1.95 -4.33
N SER A 86 14.37 2.08 -3.02
CA SER A 86 13.30 1.72 -2.06
C SER A 86 12.06 2.61 -2.20
N VAL A 87 12.25 3.91 -2.41
CA VAL A 87 11.16 4.86 -2.70
C VAL A 87 10.48 4.48 -4.02
N PHE A 88 11.24 4.16 -5.06
CA PHE A 88 10.68 3.70 -6.33
C PHE A 88 9.82 2.45 -6.14
N LEU A 89 10.29 1.46 -5.38
CA LEU A 89 9.51 0.26 -5.06
C LEU A 89 8.22 0.59 -4.29
N ALA A 90 8.26 1.55 -3.37
CA ALA A 90 7.09 1.94 -2.58
C ALA A 90 5.99 2.60 -3.43
N VAL A 91 6.33 3.26 -4.53
CA VAL A 91 5.37 3.91 -5.45
C VAL A 91 5.04 3.06 -6.68
N THR A 92 5.55 1.83 -6.79
CA THR A 92 5.17 0.88 -7.85
C THR A 92 3.84 0.20 -7.53
N GLY A 93 3.21 -0.38 -8.52
CA GLY A 93 1.87 -1.00 -8.45
C GLY A 93 1.02 -0.62 -9.66
N ALA A 94 1.65 -0.06 -10.69
CA ALA A 94 0.99 0.36 -11.90
C ALA A 94 0.35 -0.81 -12.66
N GLU A 95 0.85 -2.03 -12.47
CA GLU A 95 0.33 -3.24 -13.11
C GLU A 95 -1.13 -3.49 -12.74
N ALA A 96 -1.46 -3.41 -11.45
CA ALA A 96 -2.84 -3.55 -10.98
C ALA A 96 -3.73 -2.42 -11.52
N LEU A 97 -3.20 -1.19 -11.54
CA LEU A 97 -3.90 -0.02 -12.07
C LEU A 97 -4.24 -0.18 -13.56
N TYR A 98 -3.31 -0.69 -14.37
CA TYR A 98 -3.55 -0.92 -15.79
C TYR A 98 -4.59 -2.01 -16.05
N ALA A 99 -4.58 -3.09 -15.26
CA ALA A 99 -5.61 -4.13 -15.34
C ALA A 99 -7.00 -3.58 -15.04
N ASP A 100 -7.13 -2.76 -14.00
CA ASP A 100 -8.39 -2.15 -13.59
C ASP A 100 -8.89 -1.10 -14.59
N MET A 101 -7.99 -0.34 -15.23
CA MET A 101 -8.35 0.62 -16.28
C MET A 101 -8.98 -0.06 -17.50
N GLY A 102 -8.60 -1.29 -17.79
CA GLY A 102 -9.22 -2.09 -18.84
C GLY A 102 -10.67 -2.48 -18.54
N HIS A 103 -11.03 -2.61 -17.25
CA HIS A 103 -12.36 -3.05 -16.81
C HIS A 103 -13.31 -1.89 -16.52
N PHE A 104 -12.85 -0.83 -15.85
CA PHE A 104 -13.69 0.27 -15.34
C PHE A 104 -13.57 1.55 -16.15
N GLY A 105 -12.63 1.63 -17.07
CA GLY A 105 -12.33 2.84 -17.85
C GLY A 105 -11.44 3.82 -17.09
N LYS A 106 -10.84 4.77 -17.84
CA LYS A 106 -9.83 5.71 -17.29
C LYS A 106 -10.41 6.79 -16.38
N ALA A 107 -11.62 7.29 -16.68
CA ALA A 107 -12.16 8.47 -16.00
C ALA A 107 -12.47 8.25 -14.51
N PRO A 108 -13.22 7.20 -14.10
CA PRO A 108 -13.51 6.96 -12.69
C PRO A 108 -12.25 6.64 -11.87
N ILE A 109 -11.32 5.86 -12.44
CA ILE A 109 -10.08 5.52 -11.76
C ILE A 109 -9.22 6.77 -11.55
N ARG A 110 -9.08 7.61 -12.58
CA ARG A 110 -8.32 8.87 -12.48
C ARG A 110 -8.94 9.81 -11.45
N ALA A 111 -10.26 9.92 -11.40
CA ALA A 111 -10.96 10.76 -10.43
C ALA A 111 -10.74 10.24 -9.00
N ALA A 112 -10.94 8.96 -8.75
CA ALA A 112 -10.71 8.35 -7.43
C ALA A 112 -9.26 8.52 -6.97
N TRP A 113 -8.30 8.34 -7.89
CA TRP A 113 -6.89 8.46 -7.58
C TRP A 113 -6.51 9.90 -7.23
N LEU A 114 -6.84 10.88 -8.07
CA LEU A 114 -6.42 12.28 -7.89
C LEU A 114 -7.12 12.97 -6.73
N TRP A 115 -8.41 12.68 -6.51
CA TRP A 115 -9.20 13.42 -5.53
C TRP A 115 -9.33 12.72 -4.18
N PHE A 116 -9.01 11.44 -4.10
CA PHE A 116 -9.16 10.69 -2.86
C PHE A 116 -7.88 9.98 -2.43
N VAL A 117 -7.36 9.06 -3.25
CA VAL A 117 -6.23 8.21 -2.85
C VAL A 117 -4.94 9.01 -2.69
N LEU A 118 -4.59 9.82 -3.70
CA LEU A 118 -3.37 10.62 -3.70
C LEU A 118 -3.30 11.61 -2.51
N PRO A 119 -4.36 12.40 -2.23
CA PRO A 119 -4.35 13.28 -1.05
C PRO A 119 -4.19 12.52 0.26
N CYS A 120 -4.92 11.41 0.45
CA CYS A 120 -4.80 10.61 1.67
C CYS A 120 -3.38 10.03 1.85
N LEU A 121 -2.76 9.53 0.78
CA LEU A 121 -1.40 9.02 0.83
C LEU A 121 -0.37 10.14 1.08
N ALA A 122 -0.49 11.26 0.40
CA ALA A 122 0.41 12.40 0.59
C ALA A 122 0.36 12.91 2.05
N LEU A 123 -0.84 13.07 2.60
CA LEU A 123 -1.02 13.45 3.99
C LEU A 123 -0.42 12.41 4.94
N ASN A 124 -0.63 11.13 4.68
CA ASN A 124 -0.06 10.06 5.49
C ASN A 124 1.48 10.08 5.47
N TYR A 125 2.10 10.25 4.30
CA TYR A 125 3.57 10.32 4.21
C TYR A 125 4.14 11.55 4.91
N LEU A 126 3.49 12.71 4.78
CA LEU A 126 3.89 13.91 5.49
C LEU A 126 3.73 13.75 7.01
N GLY A 127 2.62 13.17 7.47
CA GLY A 127 2.40 12.91 8.90
C GLY A 127 3.41 11.92 9.48
N GLN A 128 3.69 10.82 8.77
CA GLN A 128 4.73 9.87 9.19
C GLN A 128 6.11 10.54 9.24
N GLY A 129 6.44 11.36 8.24
CA GLY A 129 7.70 12.08 8.21
C GLY A 129 7.83 13.07 9.38
N ALA A 130 6.79 13.87 9.64
CA ALA A 130 6.75 14.80 10.76
C ALA A 130 6.88 14.09 12.11
N ASN A 131 6.14 13.01 12.30
CA ASN A 131 6.22 12.20 13.52
C ASN A 131 7.63 11.60 13.74
N VAL A 132 8.30 11.10 12.70
CA VAL A 132 9.67 10.57 12.80
C VAL A 132 10.69 11.67 13.09
N LEU A 133 10.47 12.88 12.58
CA LEU A 133 11.34 14.03 12.87
C LEU A 133 11.20 14.46 14.33
N ALA A 134 9.97 14.50 14.85
CA ALA A 134 9.69 14.86 16.24
C ALA A 134 10.07 13.76 17.24
N HIS A 135 9.90 12.49 16.86
CA HIS A 135 10.08 11.32 17.72
C HIS A 135 11.02 10.29 17.05
N PRO A 136 12.33 10.33 17.34
CA PRO A 136 13.30 9.42 16.71
C PRO A 136 13.06 7.92 16.97
N ASP A 137 12.37 7.56 18.04
CA ASP A 137 11.94 6.21 18.39
C ASP A 137 10.85 5.67 17.44
N ALA A 138 10.08 6.53 16.80
CA ALA A 138 9.09 6.17 15.80
C ALA A 138 9.70 5.53 14.52
N ARG A 139 11.02 5.62 14.31
CA ARG A 139 11.71 5.10 13.09
C ARG A 139 11.49 3.62 12.82
N LEU A 140 11.32 2.81 13.87
CA LEU A 140 11.11 1.36 13.71
C LEU A 140 9.72 1.02 13.14
N ASN A 141 8.70 1.79 13.53
CA ASN A 141 7.31 1.57 13.11
C ASN A 141 6.57 2.91 12.98
N PRO A 142 6.88 3.73 11.95
CA PRO A 142 6.35 5.10 11.85
C PRO A 142 4.83 5.18 11.86
N PHE A 143 4.18 4.29 11.14
CA PHE A 143 2.71 4.26 11.05
C PHE A 143 2.06 3.91 12.39
N TRP A 144 2.52 2.85 13.06
CA TRP A 144 1.91 2.39 14.30
C TRP A 144 2.15 3.34 15.47
N HIS A 145 3.23 4.12 15.41
CA HIS A 145 3.50 5.17 16.40
C HIS A 145 2.47 6.31 16.34
N MET A 146 1.90 6.60 15.15
CA MET A 146 0.85 7.60 14.99
C MET A 146 -0.54 7.13 15.45
N VAL A 147 -0.73 5.82 15.67
CA VAL A 147 -2.04 5.29 16.02
C VAL A 147 -2.27 5.41 17.53
N PRO A 148 -3.31 6.13 18.00
CA PRO A 148 -3.65 6.19 19.42
C PRO A 148 -3.92 4.79 19.99
N GLU A 149 -3.54 4.53 21.24
CA GLU A 149 -3.73 3.22 21.89
C GLU A 149 -5.17 2.70 21.81
N ILE A 150 -6.15 3.60 22.00
CA ILE A 150 -7.57 3.26 21.92
C ILE A 150 -8.01 2.80 20.50
N ALA A 151 -7.35 3.30 19.46
CA ALA A 151 -7.65 2.98 18.06
C ALA A 151 -6.79 1.83 17.52
N TYR A 152 -5.83 1.33 18.28
CA TYR A 152 -4.88 0.32 17.82
C TYR A 152 -5.57 -0.92 17.23
N TRP A 153 -6.48 -1.53 17.98
CA TRP A 153 -7.17 -2.75 17.54
C TRP A 153 -8.10 -2.53 16.33
N PRO A 154 -8.97 -1.51 16.32
CA PRO A 154 -9.77 -1.19 15.14
C PRO A 154 -8.94 -0.93 13.88
N VAL A 155 -7.85 -0.17 14.01
CA VAL A 155 -6.95 0.13 12.88
C VAL A 155 -6.22 -1.13 12.42
N LEU A 156 -5.79 -2.00 13.34
CA LEU A 156 -5.15 -3.28 13.00
C LEU A 156 -6.08 -4.19 12.20
N VAL A 157 -7.33 -4.32 12.62
CA VAL A 157 -8.34 -5.10 11.90
C VAL A 157 -8.59 -4.52 10.51
N LEU A 158 -8.74 -3.19 10.42
CA LEU A 158 -8.96 -2.49 9.16
C LEU A 158 -7.75 -2.63 8.21
N ALA A 159 -6.53 -2.48 8.73
CA ALA A 159 -5.29 -2.66 7.98
C ALA A 159 -5.18 -4.10 7.42
N THR A 160 -5.51 -5.09 8.26
CA THR A 160 -5.50 -6.49 7.85
C THR A 160 -6.53 -6.74 6.74
N ALA A 161 -7.74 -6.23 6.89
CA ALA A 161 -8.77 -6.33 5.85
C ALA A 161 -8.35 -5.65 4.53
N ALA A 162 -7.77 -4.44 4.62
CA ALA A 162 -7.24 -3.72 3.45
C ALA A 162 -6.10 -4.49 2.77
N ALA A 163 -5.19 -5.10 3.55
CA ALA A 163 -4.09 -5.92 3.03
C ALA A 163 -4.61 -7.17 2.30
N VAL A 164 -5.65 -7.82 2.83
CA VAL A 164 -6.33 -8.95 2.17
C VAL A 164 -6.92 -8.50 0.83
N ILE A 165 -7.60 -7.36 0.79
CA ILE A 165 -8.19 -6.82 -0.44
C ILE A 165 -7.10 -6.48 -1.46
N ALA A 166 -6.03 -5.82 -1.04
CA ALA A 166 -4.89 -5.48 -1.89
C ALA A 166 -4.23 -6.73 -2.48
N SER A 167 -4.06 -7.79 -1.69
CA SER A 167 -3.54 -9.07 -2.15
C SER A 167 -4.42 -9.68 -3.25
N GLN A 168 -5.75 -9.60 -3.11
CA GLN A 168 -6.69 -10.08 -4.15
C GLN A 168 -6.57 -9.27 -5.44
N ALA A 169 -6.41 -7.95 -5.35
CA ALA A 169 -6.23 -7.08 -6.51
C ALA A 169 -4.94 -7.44 -7.28
N VAL A 170 -3.81 -7.62 -6.57
CA VAL A 170 -2.51 -8.01 -7.17
C VAL A 170 -2.61 -9.37 -7.87
N ILE A 171 -3.22 -10.36 -7.21
CA ILE A 171 -3.42 -11.69 -7.80
C ILE A 171 -4.25 -11.59 -9.08
N THR A 172 -5.37 -10.85 -9.05
CA THR A 172 -6.24 -10.66 -10.21
C THR A 172 -5.51 -9.95 -11.35
N GLY A 173 -4.74 -8.92 -11.04
CA GLY A 173 -3.90 -8.20 -11.99
C GLY A 173 -2.88 -9.11 -12.67
N ALA A 174 -2.14 -9.90 -11.88
CA ALA A 174 -1.15 -10.85 -12.40
C ALA A 174 -1.78 -11.89 -13.35
N PHE A 175 -2.94 -12.46 -12.99
CA PHE A 175 -3.65 -13.39 -13.87
C PHE A 175 -4.09 -12.72 -15.18
N SER A 176 -4.64 -11.51 -15.11
CA SER A 176 -5.09 -10.77 -16.30
C SER A 176 -3.94 -10.44 -17.24
N MET A 177 -2.81 -10.00 -16.71
CA MET A 177 -1.60 -9.72 -17.50
C MET A 177 -1.03 -10.99 -18.14
N THR A 178 -0.97 -12.09 -17.38
CA THR A 178 -0.50 -13.38 -17.91
C THR A 178 -1.40 -13.86 -19.05
N GLN A 179 -2.73 -13.73 -18.90
CA GLN A 179 -3.68 -14.07 -19.95
C GLN A 179 -3.48 -13.25 -21.21
N GLN A 180 -3.26 -11.93 -21.06
CA GLN A 180 -2.97 -11.05 -22.19
C GLN A 180 -1.65 -11.43 -22.87
N ALA A 181 -0.61 -11.72 -22.10
CA ALA A 181 0.68 -12.15 -22.63
C ALA A 181 0.59 -13.47 -23.44
N VAL A 182 -0.24 -14.41 -22.98
CA VAL A 182 -0.53 -15.66 -23.73
C VAL A 182 -1.26 -15.35 -25.02
N GLN A 183 -2.26 -14.45 -25.01
CA GLN A 183 -3.02 -14.06 -26.20
C GLN A 183 -2.15 -13.34 -27.24
N LEU A 184 -1.18 -12.56 -26.79
CA LEU A 184 -0.21 -11.86 -27.64
C LEU A 184 0.93 -12.77 -28.14
N GLY A 185 0.95 -14.06 -27.75
CA GLY A 185 2.00 -15.00 -28.12
C GLY A 185 3.35 -14.79 -27.43
N LEU A 186 3.40 -13.94 -26.39
CA LEU A 186 4.60 -13.66 -25.59
C LEU A 186 4.89 -14.78 -24.57
N PHE A 187 3.90 -15.60 -24.26
CA PHE A 187 4.01 -16.75 -23.37
C PHE A 187 3.48 -18.02 -24.04
N PRO A 188 4.02 -19.21 -23.67
CA PRO A 188 3.47 -20.48 -24.13
C PRO A 188 2.00 -20.60 -23.71
N ARG A 189 1.21 -21.34 -24.48
CA ARG A 189 -0.20 -21.58 -24.15
C ARG A 189 -0.30 -22.36 -22.82
N ILE A 190 -0.66 -21.67 -21.78
CA ILE A 190 -0.90 -22.21 -20.44
C ILE A 190 -2.42 -22.17 -20.23
N ASP A 191 -3.02 -23.31 -19.82
CA ASP A 191 -4.41 -23.33 -19.39
C ASP A 191 -4.56 -22.59 -18.05
N ILE A 192 -5.07 -21.37 -18.11
CA ILE A 192 -5.34 -20.57 -16.93
C ILE A 192 -6.76 -20.92 -16.45
N ARG A 193 -6.87 -21.78 -15.45
CA ARG A 193 -8.14 -22.09 -14.77
C ARG A 193 -8.43 -20.97 -13.75
N ARG A 194 -9.59 -20.34 -13.90
CA ARG A 194 -10.12 -19.31 -12.94
C ARG A 194 -10.87 -19.98 -11.80
#